data_8ff698c193c3f27dafd0801b7881a989
#
_entry.id   8ff698c193c3f27dafd0801b7881a989
#
_cell.length_a   1.000
_cell.length_b   1.000
_cell.length_c   1.000
_cell.angle_alpha   90.00
_cell.angle_beta   90.00
_cell.angle_gamma   90.00
#
_symmetry.space_group_name_H-M   'P 1'
#
loop_
_entity.id
_entity.type
_entity.pdbx_description
1 polymer ?
#
loop_
_entity_poly.entity_id
_entity_poly.type
_entity_poly.pdbx_seq_one_letter_code
_entity_poly.pdbx_strand_id
1 'polypeptide(L)'
;MFGHGRLREPASRQSAFRMGFNTPAEYSDMETFCGGRHFDKVTPSTCNICGGPPGTKRWMAPGRFATGTITKEYQSGGKMKIEYEATANHIGYFVVKLCTNVPSNKQDPPQSCFDEYVKNTF
;
A
#
# COMPACT_ATOMS: atom_id res chain seq x y z
N MET A 1 -6.71 -14.43 -13.44
CA MET A 1 -7.82 -13.73 -12.76
C MET A 1 -7.25 -13.15 -11.46
N PHE A 2 -7.52 -11.92 -11.18
CA PHE A 2 -6.83 -11.19 -10.12
C PHE A 2 -7.82 -10.88 -9.01
N GLY A 3 -7.43 -11.07 -7.74
CA GLY A 3 -8.17 -10.56 -6.60
C GLY A 3 -8.20 -9.04 -6.63
N HIS A 4 -9.30 -8.45 -6.21
CA HIS A 4 -9.46 -7.01 -6.09
C HIS A 4 -9.73 -6.64 -4.64
N GLY A 5 -9.10 -5.58 -4.18
CA GLY A 5 -9.31 -5.08 -2.84
C GLY A 5 -8.61 -3.78 -2.57
N ARG A 6 -9.01 -3.15 -1.47
CA ARG A 6 -8.45 -1.87 -1.03
C ARG A 6 -8.27 -1.82 0.47
N LEU A 7 -7.29 -1.08 0.93
CA LEU A 7 -7.10 -0.78 2.34
C LEU A 7 -7.98 0.42 2.72
N ARG A 8 -8.89 0.21 3.67
CA ARG A 8 -9.82 1.24 4.15
C ARG A 8 -9.35 1.91 5.43
N GLU A 9 -8.73 1.13 6.33
CA GLU A 9 -8.17 1.67 7.57
C GLU A 9 -6.81 1.00 7.87
N PRO A 10 -5.73 1.75 8.00
CA PRO A 10 -5.63 3.16 7.57
C PRO A 10 -5.89 3.28 6.07
N ALA A 11 -6.52 4.37 5.65
CA ALA A 11 -6.81 4.57 4.24
C ALA A 11 -5.52 4.64 3.42
N SER A 12 -5.45 3.85 2.36
CA SER A 12 -4.29 3.88 1.47
C SER A 12 -4.26 5.16 0.63
N ARG A 13 -3.12 5.45 0.05
CA ARG A 13 -2.93 6.56 -0.87
C ARG A 13 -3.96 6.56 -2.01
N GLN A 14 -4.32 5.37 -2.51
CA GLN A 14 -5.28 5.20 -3.59
C GLN A 14 -6.74 5.32 -3.11
N SER A 15 -7.04 4.89 -1.90
CA SER A 15 -8.42 4.82 -1.37
C SER A 15 -8.82 6.01 -0.49
N ALA A 16 -7.87 6.87 -0.13
CA ALA A 16 -8.10 7.97 0.82
C ALA A 16 -9.23 8.91 0.39
N PHE A 17 -9.38 9.19 -0.89
CA PHE A 17 -10.46 10.04 -1.40
C PHE A 17 -11.85 9.48 -1.08
N ARG A 18 -12.00 8.14 -1.04
CA ARG A 18 -13.26 7.49 -0.67
C ARG A 18 -13.61 7.61 0.80
N MET A 19 -12.59 7.82 1.64
CA MET A 19 -12.73 7.97 3.09
C MET A 19 -12.88 9.44 3.52
N GLY A 20 -13.13 10.36 2.58
CA GLY A 20 -13.37 11.78 2.86
C GLY A 20 -12.11 12.65 2.91
N PHE A 21 -10.94 12.14 2.58
CA PHE A 21 -9.72 12.93 2.50
C PHE A 21 -9.67 13.73 1.19
N ASN A 22 -9.13 14.95 1.26
CA ASN A 22 -8.90 15.78 0.09
C ASN A 22 -7.68 15.31 -0.68
N THR A 23 -7.81 14.20 -1.37
CA THR A 23 -6.77 13.54 -2.16
C THR A 23 -7.28 13.26 -3.57
N PRO A 24 -6.40 13.12 -4.57
CA PRO A 24 -6.83 12.80 -5.92
C PRO A 24 -7.62 11.49 -5.99
N ALA A 25 -8.68 11.47 -6.78
CA ALA A 25 -9.49 10.29 -6.99
C ALA A 25 -8.74 9.24 -7.82
N GLU A 26 -8.80 7.98 -7.37
CA GLU A 26 -8.29 6.80 -8.08
C GLU A 26 -9.41 5.75 -8.12
N TYR A 27 -10.17 5.75 -9.18
CA TYR A 27 -11.33 4.86 -9.29
C TYR A 27 -10.97 3.39 -9.46
N SER A 28 -9.73 3.11 -9.86
CA SER A 28 -9.18 1.73 -9.92
C SER A 28 -8.37 1.37 -8.66
N ASP A 29 -8.72 1.95 -7.54
CA ASP A 29 -8.01 1.78 -6.26
C ASP A 29 -8.00 0.35 -5.73
N MET A 30 -8.89 -0.52 -6.25
CA MET A 30 -8.92 -1.94 -5.92
C MET A 30 -8.01 -2.80 -6.81
N GLU A 31 -7.35 -2.22 -7.81
CA GLU A 31 -6.59 -2.97 -8.82
C GLU A 31 -5.07 -2.75 -8.72
N THR A 32 -4.57 -2.38 -7.57
CA THR A 32 -3.14 -2.16 -7.32
C THR A 32 -2.40 -3.50 -7.20
N PHE A 33 -2.07 -4.10 -8.32
CA PHE A 33 -1.42 -5.41 -8.41
C PHE A 33 0.02 -5.30 -8.96
N CYS A 34 0.81 -6.31 -8.75
CA CYS A 34 2.24 -6.33 -9.08
C CYS A 34 2.59 -6.79 -10.50
N GLY A 35 1.65 -6.72 -11.44
CA GLY A 35 1.88 -7.08 -12.85
C GLY A 35 1.29 -8.41 -13.29
N GLY A 36 0.69 -9.17 -12.38
CA GLY A 36 -0.06 -10.38 -12.71
C GLY A 36 0.80 -11.53 -13.24
N ARG A 37 0.18 -12.40 -14.04
CA ARG A 37 0.82 -13.61 -14.57
C ARG A 37 1.93 -13.37 -15.59
N HIS A 38 2.06 -12.16 -16.10
CA HIS A 38 3.11 -11.81 -17.06
C HIS A 38 4.50 -11.64 -16.41
N PHE A 39 4.55 -11.70 -15.10
CA PHE A 39 5.80 -11.62 -14.34
C PHE A 39 5.98 -12.92 -13.56
N ASP A 40 6.65 -13.88 -14.15
CA ASP A 40 6.87 -15.23 -13.61
C ASP A 40 7.60 -15.27 -12.25
N LYS A 41 8.09 -14.16 -11.79
CA LYS A 41 8.87 -14.04 -10.54
C LYS A 41 8.47 -12.84 -9.70
N VAL A 42 7.20 -12.45 -9.69
CA VAL A 42 6.77 -11.37 -8.80
C VAL A 42 6.70 -11.91 -7.37
N THR A 43 7.62 -11.46 -6.56
CA THR A 43 7.57 -11.65 -5.11
C THR A 43 7.04 -10.38 -4.46
N PRO A 44 6.55 -10.44 -3.21
CA PRO A 44 6.18 -9.23 -2.47
C PRO A 44 7.28 -8.17 -2.41
N SER A 45 8.55 -8.57 -2.52
CA SER A 45 9.70 -7.66 -2.53
C SER A 45 9.95 -6.98 -3.88
N THR A 46 9.35 -7.46 -4.96
CA THR A 46 9.49 -6.85 -6.30
C THR A 46 8.35 -5.90 -6.65
N CYS A 47 7.26 -5.92 -5.90
CA CYS A 47 6.20 -4.93 -6.01
C CYS A 47 6.65 -3.57 -5.50
N ASN A 48 6.12 -2.50 -6.07
CA ASN A 48 6.28 -1.19 -5.47
C ASN A 48 5.58 -1.13 -4.10
N ILE A 49 6.10 -0.32 -3.20
CA ILE A 49 5.55 -0.17 -1.82
C ILE A 49 4.07 0.26 -1.80
N CYS A 50 3.61 0.94 -2.83
CA CYS A 50 2.22 1.36 -2.96
C CYS A 50 1.40 0.45 -3.90
N GLY A 51 1.93 -0.70 -4.26
CA GLY A 51 1.36 -1.57 -5.28
C GLY A 51 1.76 -1.16 -6.69
N GLY A 52 1.44 -1.99 -7.66
CA GLY A 52 1.80 -1.80 -9.05
C GLY A 52 3.02 -2.60 -9.48
N PRO A 53 3.16 -2.85 -10.79
CA PRO A 53 4.29 -3.57 -11.35
C PRO A 53 5.62 -2.87 -11.07
N PRO A 54 6.74 -3.61 -11.07
CA PRO A 54 8.07 -3.02 -11.00
C PRO A 54 8.25 -1.93 -12.07
N GLY A 55 8.82 -0.79 -11.67
CA GLY A 55 9.02 0.35 -12.57
C GLY A 55 7.82 1.29 -12.77
N THR A 56 6.62 0.90 -12.34
CA THR A 56 5.46 1.82 -12.32
C THR A 56 5.65 2.90 -11.26
N LYS A 57 5.44 4.16 -11.66
CA LYS A 57 5.56 5.32 -10.76
C LYS A 57 4.22 6.00 -10.46
N ARG A 58 3.12 5.42 -10.91
CA ARG A 58 1.80 6.05 -10.82
C ARG A 58 1.45 6.51 -9.40
N TRP A 59 1.68 5.65 -8.41
CA TRP A 59 1.34 5.92 -7.01
C TRP A 59 2.54 6.27 -6.15
N MET A 60 3.74 6.31 -6.73
CA MET A 60 4.98 6.59 -6.03
C MET A 60 5.26 8.10 -5.97
N ALA A 61 6.01 8.53 -4.96
CA ALA A 61 6.51 9.89 -4.92
C ALA A 61 7.57 10.13 -6.03
N PRO A 62 7.57 11.33 -6.64
CA PRO A 62 6.79 12.53 -6.33
C PRO A 62 5.46 12.64 -7.09
N GLY A 63 4.84 11.53 -7.49
CA GLY A 63 3.60 11.52 -8.27
C GLY A 63 2.41 12.18 -7.54
N ARG A 64 1.34 12.41 -8.31
CA ARG A 64 0.15 13.17 -7.86
C ARG A 64 -0.56 12.57 -6.64
N PHE A 65 -0.44 11.27 -6.43
CA PHE A 65 -1.06 10.57 -5.30
C PHE A 65 -0.22 10.64 -4.01
N ALA A 66 1.03 11.03 -4.09
CA ALA A 66 1.93 11.20 -2.95
C ALA A 66 1.72 12.57 -2.29
N THR A 67 0.53 12.82 -1.78
CA THR A 67 0.13 14.12 -1.23
C THR A 67 0.75 14.45 0.12
N GLY A 68 1.32 13.46 0.82
CA GLY A 68 1.77 13.61 2.20
C GLY A 68 0.64 13.65 3.22
N THR A 69 -0.59 13.32 2.83
CA THR A 69 -1.75 13.29 3.72
C THR A 69 -1.60 12.17 4.74
N ILE A 70 -1.68 12.51 6.02
CA ILE A 70 -1.73 11.54 7.11
C ILE A 70 -3.18 11.06 7.26
N THR A 71 -3.42 9.78 7.00
CA THR A 71 -4.78 9.22 7.04
C THR A 71 -5.15 8.64 8.39
N LYS A 72 -4.16 8.32 9.24
CA LYS A 72 -4.39 7.83 10.60
C LYS A 72 -3.16 8.04 11.46
N GLU A 73 -3.38 8.31 12.74
CA GLU A 73 -2.36 8.37 13.77
C GLU A 73 -2.59 7.25 14.79
N TYR A 74 -1.50 6.65 15.25
CA TYR A 74 -1.53 5.58 16.24
C TYR A 74 -0.56 5.86 17.38
N GLN A 75 -0.94 5.45 18.57
CA GLN A 75 -0.05 5.53 19.71
C GLN A 75 1.00 4.42 19.65
N SER A 76 2.27 4.77 19.85
CA SER A 76 3.35 3.79 19.94
C SER A 76 3.07 2.77 21.06
N GLY A 77 3.29 1.49 20.76
CA GLY A 77 2.97 0.38 21.68
C GLY A 77 1.49 0.01 21.74
N GLY A 78 0.63 0.75 21.05
CA GLY A 78 -0.80 0.49 20.96
C GLY A 78 -1.17 -0.57 19.92
N LYS A 79 -2.47 -0.75 19.73
CA LYS A 79 -3.03 -1.64 18.70
C LYS A 79 -3.40 -0.83 17.47
N MET A 80 -3.11 -1.39 16.29
CA MET A 80 -3.51 -0.83 15.01
C MET A 80 -4.64 -1.68 14.44
N LYS A 81 -5.82 -1.08 14.24
CA LYS A 81 -6.88 -1.71 13.45
C LYS A 81 -6.53 -1.59 11.97
N ILE A 82 -6.62 -2.69 11.27
CA ILE A 82 -6.47 -2.73 9.81
C ILE A 82 -7.77 -3.25 9.21
N GLU A 83 -8.33 -2.49 8.29
CA GLU A 83 -9.53 -2.87 7.56
C GLU A 83 -9.23 -2.96 6.07
N TYR A 84 -9.32 -4.16 5.54
CA TYR A 84 -9.16 -4.46 4.12
C TYR A 84 -10.49 -4.89 3.52
N GLU A 85 -10.91 -4.24 2.45
CA GLU A 85 -12.10 -4.58 1.70
C GLU A 85 -11.72 -5.41 0.46
N ALA A 86 -12.11 -6.68 0.46
CA ALA A 86 -12.00 -7.52 -0.72
C ALA A 86 -13.21 -7.28 -1.62
N THR A 87 -13.03 -6.60 -2.73
CA THR A 87 -14.12 -6.31 -3.69
C THR A 87 -14.36 -7.48 -4.65
N ALA A 88 -13.35 -8.33 -4.86
CA ALA A 88 -13.46 -9.59 -5.56
C ALA A 88 -12.50 -10.61 -4.97
N ASN A 89 -13.04 -11.69 -4.41
CA ASN A 89 -12.23 -12.75 -3.80
C ASN A 89 -11.86 -13.81 -4.85
N HIS A 90 -10.56 -13.94 -5.11
CA HIS A 90 -10.02 -14.94 -6.05
C HIS A 90 -9.08 -15.94 -5.37
N ILE A 91 -9.24 -16.13 -4.08
CA ILE A 91 -8.38 -16.96 -3.24
C ILE A 91 -6.93 -16.43 -3.22
N GLY A 92 -6.38 -16.23 -2.07
CA GLY A 92 -5.04 -15.70 -1.90
C GLY A 92 -4.81 -15.21 -0.47
N TYR A 93 -3.77 -14.41 -0.31
CA TYR A 93 -3.42 -13.81 0.97
C TYR A 93 -2.88 -12.40 0.73
N PHE A 94 -2.88 -11.60 1.76
CA PHE A 94 -2.19 -10.33 1.79
C PHE A 94 -1.20 -10.30 2.96
N VAL A 95 -0.16 -9.49 2.80
CA VAL A 95 0.87 -9.31 3.81
C VAL A 95 0.86 -7.85 4.25
N VAL A 96 0.84 -7.63 5.54
CA VAL A 96 0.95 -6.30 6.13
C VAL A 96 2.38 -6.12 6.64
N LYS A 97 3.02 -5.05 6.23
CA LYS A 97 4.37 -4.69 6.66
C LYS A 97 4.35 -3.26 7.21
N LEU A 98 5.18 -3.02 8.19
CA LEU A 98 5.31 -1.71 8.81
C LEU A 98 6.70 -1.14 8.55
N CYS A 99 6.77 0.12 8.14
CA CYS A 99 7.98 0.92 8.11
C CYS A 99 7.83 2.07 9.09
N THR A 100 8.74 2.18 10.05
CA THR A 100 8.72 3.23 11.07
C THR A 100 9.65 4.40 10.75
N ASN A 101 10.56 4.22 9.82
CA ASN A 101 11.51 5.26 9.40
C ASN A 101 11.08 5.87 8.06
N VAL A 102 10.13 6.78 8.12
CA VAL A 102 9.60 7.44 6.92
C VAL A 102 10.37 8.73 6.65
N PRO A 103 10.85 8.94 5.42
CA PRO A 103 11.53 10.17 5.04
C PRO A 103 10.64 11.42 5.24
N SER A 104 11.23 12.54 5.65
CA SER A 104 10.50 13.79 5.95
C SER A 104 10.04 14.49 4.70
N ASN A 105 10.32 14.39 3.55
CA ASN A 105 10.05 15.30 2.42
C ASN A 105 9.10 14.73 1.37
N LYS A 106 7.98 14.14 1.75
CA LYS A 106 7.03 13.51 0.82
C LYS A 106 7.69 12.50 -0.12
N GLN A 107 8.78 11.90 0.34
CA GLN A 107 9.44 10.80 -0.34
C GLN A 107 8.89 9.47 0.18
N ASP A 108 8.91 8.48 -0.67
CA ASP A 108 8.55 7.13 -0.24
C ASP A 108 9.73 6.47 0.47
N PRO A 109 9.49 5.71 1.55
CA PRO A 109 10.54 4.90 2.16
C PRO A 109 10.98 3.78 1.21
N PRO A 110 12.22 3.30 1.34
CA PRO A 110 12.68 2.19 0.53
C PRO A 110 12.00 0.87 0.95
N GLN A 111 11.92 -0.07 0.03
CA GLN A 111 11.36 -1.40 0.30
C GLN A 111 12.04 -2.10 1.48
N SER A 112 13.35 -1.90 1.65
CA SER A 112 14.12 -2.46 2.78
C SER A 112 13.56 -2.08 4.15
N CYS A 113 12.99 -0.90 4.29
CA CYS A 113 12.37 -0.47 5.55
C CYS A 113 11.19 -1.37 5.94
N PHE A 114 10.40 -1.80 4.97
CA PHE A 114 9.29 -2.71 5.21
C PHE A 114 9.77 -4.15 5.43
N ASP A 115 10.89 -4.54 4.87
CA ASP A 115 11.39 -5.91 4.96
C ASP A 115 12.08 -6.19 6.30
N GLU A 116 12.60 -5.18 6.99
CA GLU A 116 13.22 -5.33 8.31
C GLU A 116 12.23 -5.84 9.37
N TYR A 117 10.99 -5.39 9.35
CA TYR A 117 9.99 -5.72 10.37
C TYR A 117 9.37 -7.11 10.22
N VAL A 118 9.49 -7.76 9.07
CA VAL A 118 8.99 -9.13 8.86
C VAL A 118 9.80 -10.16 9.67
N LYS A 119 11.00 -9.82 10.09
CA LYS A 119 11.91 -10.75 10.82
C LYS A 119 11.59 -10.90 12.31
N ASN A 120 10.75 -10.08 12.89
CA ASN A 120 10.72 -9.94 14.35
C ASN A 120 9.37 -10.13 15.05
N THR A 121 8.25 -10.42 14.41
CA THR A 121 7.00 -10.18 15.14
C THR A 121 5.78 -11.05 14.84
N PHE A 122 5.88 -12.11 14.14
CA PHE A 122 4.65 -12.95 14.02
C PHE A 122 4.94 -14.42 14.11
#